data_72810d57295ec7f1429bee3ade85204e
#
_entry.id   72810d57295ec7f1429bee3ade85204e
#
_cell.length_a   1.000
_cell.length_b   1.000
_cell.length_c   1.000
_cell.angle_alpha   90.00
_cell.angle_beta   90.00
_cell.angle_gamma   90.00
#
_symmetry.space_group_name_H-M   'P 1'
#
loop_
_entity.id
_entity.type
_entity.pdbx_description
1 polymer ?
#
loop_
_entity_poly.entity_id
_entity_poly.type
_entity_poly.pdbx_seq_one_letter_code
_entity_poly.pdbx_strand_id
1 'polypeptide(L)'
;MFLLPLPAVGRVAIRRLGVNRFWSRGFGTADMTKGLVLGIYSREKENDVPQFTSAGENFDKLVSGKLREILNISGPPLKAGKTRTFYGLHEDFSSVVVVGLGKKGAGVDDQENWHEGKENIRVAVAAGCRQVQDLEISSVEVDPCGDAQAAAEGAVLGLYEYDNLKQKKKVAISAKLHGSGDLEAWQRGVLFASGQNLARQLMESPANEMTPTKFAEIIEKNLKSASSKTEVHIRPKSWIEEQEMGSFLSVAKGSDEPPVFLEIHYRGSPNASDAPLVFVGKGITFDSGGISIKPSANMDLMRADMGGAATICSAIVSAAKLSLPINLIGEW
;
A
#
# COMPACT_ATOMS: atom_id res chain seq x y z
N MET A 1 45.66 0.77 1.58
CA MET A 1 45.71 2.18 1.96
C MET A 1 44.78 2.93 1.02
N PHE A 2 43.81 3.50 1.50
CA PHE A 2 42.67 4.29 1.09
C PHE A 2 41.34 3.63 1.51
N LEU A 3 40.90 4.10 2.69
CA LEU A 3 39.57 3.95 3.21
C LEU A 3 38.61 4.83 2.40
N LEU A 4 37.50 4.28 1.91
CA LEU A 4 36.35 5.05 1.44
C LEU A 4 35.19 4.85 2.42
N PRO A 5 34.47 5.91 2.78
CA PRO A 5 33.42 5.87 3.80
C PRO A 5 32.12 5.30 3.23
N LEU A 6 31.37 4.61 4.10
CA LEU A 6 30.02 4.12 3.85
C LEU A 6 29.06 5.27 3.51
N PRO A 7 28.19 5.12 2.51
CA PRO A 7 27.18 6.13 2.22
C PRO A 7 26.01 6.04 3.19
N ALA A 8 25.63 7.20 3.67
CA ALA A 8 24.44 7.46 4.48
C ALA A 8 23.16 6.97 3.79
N VAL A 9 22.21 6.50 4.59
CA VAL A 9 20.86 6.08 4.21
C VAL A 9 20.21 7.18 3.36
N GLY A 10 20.18 6.96 2.05
CA GLY A 10 19.71 7.90 1.05
C GLY A 10 18.19 7.97 1.01
N ARG A 11 17.67 9.19 1.08
CA ARG A 11 16.33 9.58 0.64
C ARG A 11 16.12 9.04 -0.78
N VAL A 12 15.05 8.30 -0.99
CA VAL A 12 14.60 7.89 -2.33
C VAL A 12 14.16 9.15 -3.08
N ALA A 13 15.06 9.70 -3.88
CA ALA A 13 14.78 10.78 -4.81
C ALA A 13 14.45 10.18 -6.17
N ILE A 14 13.19 10.26 -6.57
CA ILE A 14 12.77 9.95 -7.94
C ILE A 14 13.29 11.06 -8.85
N ARG A 15 14.17 10.71 -9.79
CA ARG A 15 14.71 11.63 -10.81
C ARG A 15 13.59 12.17 -11.69
N ARG A 16 13.50 13.49 -11.74
CA ARG A 16 12.73 14.25 -12.75
C ARG A 16 13.41 14.10 -14.10
N LEU A 17 12.68 13.64 -15.10
CA LEU A 17 12.95 13.91 -16.52
C LEU A 17 12.11 15.13 -16.93
N GLY A 18 12.75 16.02 -17.69
CA GLY A 18 12.35 17.38 -17.94
C GLY A 18 10.99 17.56 -18.60
N VAL A 19 10.32 18.63 -18.21
CA VAL A 19 9.19 19.22 -18.89
C VAL A 19 9.49 20.70 -19.17
N ASN A 20 9.30 21.05 -20.43
CA ASN A 20 9.50 22.37 -21.01
C ASN A 20 8.65 23.45 -20.32
N ARG A 21 9.31 24.61 -20.13
CA ARG A 21 8.71 25.89 -19.74
C ARG A 21 7.66 26.33 -20.74
N PHE A 22 6.46 26.68 -20.23
CA PHE A 22 5.72 27.89 -20.69
C PHE A 22 4.71 28.28 -19.60
N TRP A 23 4.66 29.61 -19.36
CA TRP A 23 3.83 30.39 -18.44
C TRP A 23 4.43 30.72 -17.09
N SER A 24 5.30 31.72 -17.08
CA SER A 24 5.58 32.56 -15.94
C SER A 24 4.47 33.59 -15.78
N ARG A 25 3.62 33.47 -14.78
CA ARG A 25 3.02 34.60 -14.07
C ARG A 25 3.32 34.37 -12.59
N GLY A 26 3.98 35.36 -12.00
CA GLY A 26 4.49 35.33 -10.65
C GLY A 26 3.38 35.13 -9.61
N PHE A 27 3.51 34.01 -8.93
CA PHE A 27 3.08 33.84 -7.56
C PHE A 27 4.31 33.35 -6.81
N GLY A 28 4.56 33.92 -5.63
CA GLY A 28 5.69 33.66 -4.79
C GLY A 28 5.89 32.17 -4.53
N THR A 29 7.10 31.80 -4.18
CA THR A 29 7.60 30.47 -3.78
C THR A 29 6.48 29.49 -3.50
N ALA A 30 6.37 28.42 -4.32
CA ALA A 30 5.38 27.38 -4.14
C ALA A 30 5.61 26.75 -2.77
N ASP A 31 4.96 27.26 -1.75
CA ASP A 31 4.74 26.58 -0.48
C ASP A 31 4.01 25.28 -0.84
N MET A 32 4.65 24.17 -0.45
CA MET A 32 4.03 22.86 -0.67
C MET A 32 2.71 22.85 0.10
N THR A 33 1.59 22.93 -0.60
CA THR A 33 0.28 22.87 0.00
C THR A 33 0.14 21.55 0.74
N LYS A 34 -0.19 21.62 2.03
CA LYS A 34 -0.39 20.45 2.88
C LYS A 34 -1.87 20.21 3.10
N GLY A 35 -2.28 18.94 3.07
CA GLY A 35 -3.57 18.48 3.59
C GLY A 35 -3.43 17.90 4.98
N LEU A 36 -4.51 17.94 5.75
CA LEU A 36 -4.61 17.28 7.06
C LEU A 36 -5.84 16.37 7.08
N VAL A 37 -5.65 15.11 7.50
CA VAL A 37 -6.76 14.15 7.70
C VAL A 37 -6.95 13.94 9.19
N LEU A 38 -8.15 14.18 9.71
CA LEU A 38 -8.52 14.07 11.13
C LEU A 38 -9.69 13.13 11.33
N GLY A 39 -9.60 12.26 12.34
CA GLY A 39 -10.63 11.30 12.68
C GLY A 39 -11.72 11.86 13.62
N ILE A 40 -12.96 11.41 13.41
CA ILE A 40 -14.08 11.66 14.31
C ILE A 40 -14.91 10.39 14.50
N TYR A 41 -15.28 10.11 15.76
CA TYR A 41 -16.16 8.98 16.09
C TYR A 41 -17.63 9.31 15.88
N SER A 42 -18.41 8.28 15.61
CA SER A 42 -19.88 8.39 15.54
C SER A 42 -20.46 8.79 16.91
N ARG A 43 -21.51 9.59 16.88
CA ARG A 43 -22.28 9.92 18.09
C ARG A 43 -23.03 8.67 18.56
N GLU A 44 -23.12 8.46 19.86
CA GLU A 44 -23.94 7.39 20.45
C GLU A 44 -25.42 7.78 20.44
N LYS A 45 -25.72 9.06 20.68
CA LYS A 45 -27.04 9.66 20.61
C LYS A 45 -27.01 10.87 19.68
N GLU A 46 -28.16 11.20 19.11
CA GLU A 46 -28.31 12.29 18.13
C GLU A 46 -27.83 13.65 18.66
N ASN A 47 -28.03 13.91 19.95
CA ASN A 47 -27.66 15.17 20.62
C ASN A 47 -26.27 15.17 21.23
N ASP A 48 -25.47 14.09 21.07
CA ASP A 48 -24.15 14.05 21.64
C ASP A 48 -23.18 14.98 20.90
N VAL A 49 -22.22 15.52 21.63
CA VAL A 49 -21.14 16.33 21.06
C VAL A 49 -20.24 15.42 20.20
N PRO A 50 -19.82 15.85 19.00
CA PRO A 50 -18.87 15.10 18.19
C PRO A 50 -17.59 14.78 18.98
N GLN A 51 -17.19 13.51 18.99
CA GLN A 51 -15.95 13.07 19.63
C GLN A 51 -14.83 12.98 18.62
N PHE A 52 -13.91 13.91 18.66
CA PHE A 52 -12.69 13.83 17.89
C PHE A 52 -11.71 12.82 18.50
N THR A 53 -10.75 12.39 17.71
CA THR A 53 -9.51 11.79 18.20
C THR A 53 -8.68 12.80 19.01
N SER A 54 -7.65 12.35 19.69
CA SER A 54 -6.75 13.28 20.41
C SER A 54 -6.11 14.31 19.49
N ALA A 55 -5.74 13.92 18.26
CA ALA A 55 -5.21 14.85 17.27
C ALA A 55 -6.26 15.86 16.80
N GLY A 56 -7.49 15.39 16.54
CA GLY A 56 -8.62 16.24 16.19
C GLY A 56 -8.97 17.24 17.27
N GLU A 57 -8.98 16.84 18.55
CA GLU A 57 -9.22 17.74 19.70
C GLU A 57 -8.11 18.81 19.83
N ASN A 58 -6.86 18.42 19.61
CA ASN A 58 -5.74 19.36 19.64
C ASN A 58 -5.83 20.37 18.50
N PHE A 59 -6.19 19.91 17.31
CA PHE A 59 -6.38 20.80 16.16
C PHE A 59 -7.59 21.73 16.37
N ASP A 60 -8.71 21.24 16.90
CA ASP A 60 -9.87 22.08 17.20
C ASP A 60 -9.54 23.19 18.21
N LYS A 61 -8.74 22.89 19.26
CA LYS A 61 -8.20 23.89 20.18
C LYS A 61 -7.30 24.90 19.49
N LEU A 62 -6.42 24.44 18.57
CA LEU A 62 -5.52 25.31 17.81
C LEU A 62 -6.30 26.35 16.98
N VAL A 63 -7.43 25.95 16.42
CA VAL A 63 -8.31 26.83 15.64
C VAL A 63 -9.45 27.44 16.49
N SER A 64 -9.30 27.48 17.82
CA SER A 64 -10.24 28.12 18.77
C SER A 64 -11.68 27.55 18.70
N GLY A 65 -11.84 26.24 18.50
CA GLY A 65 -13.12 25.54 18.44
C GLY A 65 -13.86 25.65 17.10
N LYS A 66 -13.25 26.31 16.11
CA LYS A 66 -13.88 26.58 14.82
C LYS A 66 -14.17 25.30 14.01
N LEU A 67 -13.32 24.27 14.14
CA LEU A 67 -13.57 22.99 13.43
C LEU A 67 -14.86 22.35 13.90
N ARG A 68 -15.08 22.30 15.21
CA ARG A 68 -16.30 21.74 15.81
C ARG A 68 -17.54 22.54 15.43
N GLU A 69 -17.44 23.86 15.49
CA GLU A 69 -18.52 24.77 15.08
C GLU A 69 -18.97 24.50 13.64
N ILE A 70 -18.04 24.54 12.69
CA ILE A 70 -18.32 24.35 11.27
C ILE A 70 -18.84 22.93 11.01
N LEU A 71 -18.28 21.92 11.68
CA LEU A 71 -18.70 20.53 11.50
C LEU A 71 -20.18 20.34 11.91
N ASN A 72 -20.64 21.02 12.96
CA ASN A 72 -22.03 20.93 13.43
C ASN A 72 -23.04 21.54 12.45
N ILE A 73 -22.66 22.59 11.73
CA ILE A 73 -23.55 23.28 10.77
C ILE A 73 -23.41 22.76 9.34
N SER A 74 -22.36 22.02 9.03
CA SER A 74 -22.03 21.59 7.65
C SER A 74 -22.77 20.33 7.18
N GLY A 75 -23.72 19.81 7.95
CA GLY A 75 -24.55 18.67 7.58
C GLY A 75 -24.63 17.58 8.65
N PRO A 76 -25.22 16.41 8.32
CA PRO A 76 -25.45 15.34 9.29
C PRO A 76 -24.14 14.76 9.82
N PRO A 77 -24.16 14.05 10.97
CA PRO A 77 -23.00 13.36 11.52
C PRO A 77 -22.32 12.44 10.50
N LEU A 78 -20.99 12.43 10.48
CA LEU A 78 -20.22 11.58 9.58
C LEU A 78 -20.36 10.11 9.98
N LYS A 79 -20.79 9.28 9.03
CA LYS A 79 -20.78 7.83 9.15
C LYS A 79 -19.36 7.29 8.88
N ALA A 80 -19.09 6.04 9.28
CA ALA A 80 -17.84 5.35 9.00
C ALA A 80 -17.44 5.47 7.51
N GLY A 81 -16.20 5.81 7.23
CA GLY A 81 -15.66 5.96 5.89
C GLY A 81 -16.14 7.17 5.09
N LYS A 82 -17.01 8.04 5.66
CA LYS A 82 -17.43 9.28 5.02
C LYS A 82 -16.50 10.43 5.38
N THR A 83 -16.35 11.37 4.46
CA THR A 83 -15.42 12.49 4.58
C THR A 83 -16.15 13.83 4.49
N ARG A 84 -15.54 14.87 5.05
CA ARG A 84 -15.96 16.26 4.86
C ARG A 84 -14.74 17.16 4.85
N THR A 85 -14.59 17.97 3.80
CA THR A 85 -13.44 18.81 3.57
C THR A 85 -13.73 20.25 3.93
N PHE A 86 -12.79 20.89 4.63
CA PHE A 86 -12.82 22.28 5.03
C PHE A 86 -11.57 23.01 4.54
N TYR A 87 -11.71 24.28 4.22
CA TYR A 87 -10.64 25.13 3.73
C TYR A 87 -10.48 26.37 4.63
N GLY A 88 -9.26 26.90 4.68
CA GLY A 88 -8.99 28.17 5.38
C GLY A 88 -9.14 28.10 6.91
N LEU A 89 -8.99 26.92 7.51
CA LEU A 89 -9.05 26.74 8.95
C LEU A 89 -7.72 27.12 9.63
N HIS A 90 -6.60 26.86 9.00
CA HIS A 90 -5.26 27.10 9.51
C HIS A 90 -4.29 27.39 8.36
N GLU A 91 -3.31 28.25 8.57
CA GLU A 91 -2.35 28.66 7.54
C GLU A 91 -1.45 27.54 7.02
N ASP A 92 -1.12 26.57 7.88
CA ASP A 92 -0.26 25.42 7.50
C ASP A 92 -0.98 24.39 6.61
N PHE A 93 -2.30 24.39 6.57
CA PHE A 93 -3.10 23.38 5.85
C PHE A 93 -4.07 24.03 4.87
N SER A 94 -3.83 23.79 3.57
CA SER A 94 -4.72 24.25 2.52
C SER A 94 -6.10 23.57 2.59
N SER A 95 -6.14 22.34 3.11
CA SER A 95 -7.39 21.60 3.35
C SER A 95 -7.29 20.74 4.61
N VAL A 96 -8.41 20.66 5.34
CA VAL A 96 -8.60 19.76 6.48
C VAL A 96 -9.74 18.83 6.15
N VAL A 97 -9.46 17.53 6.08
CA VAL A 97 -10.44 16.48 5.77
C VAL A 97 -10.78 15.73 7.04
N VAL A 98 -12.02 15.88 7.51
CA VAL A 98 -12.54 15.12 8.65
C VAL A 98 -13.14 13.81 8.15
N VAL A 99 -12.76 12.68 8.77
CA VAL A 99 -13.18 11.34 8.38
C VAL A 99 -13.88 10.60 9.51
N GLY A 100 -15.01 9.96 9.20
CA GLY A 100 -15.79 9.19 10.17
C GLY A 100 -15.15 7.84 10.47
N LEU A 101 -14.86 7.56 11.74
CA LEU A 101 -14.25 6.32 12.25
C LEU A 101 -15.27 5.27 12.71
N GLY A 102 -16.57 5.57 12.63
CA GLY A 102 -17.58 4.69 13.21
C GLY A 102 -17.62 4.77 14.75
N LYS A 103 -18.05 3.70 15.41
CA LYS A 103 -18.17 3.66 16.87
C LYS A 103 -16.81 3.63 17.55
N LYS A 104 -16.66 4.41 18.61
CA LYS A 104 -15.50 4.33 19.49
C LYS A 104 -15.56 3.00 20.25
N GLY A 105 -14.46 2.24 20.24
CA GLY A 105 -14.43 0.92 20.89
C GLY A 105 -15.16 -0.18 20.09
N ALA A 106 -15.24 -0.04 18.77
CA ALA A 106 -15.64 -1.15 17.90
C ALA A 106 -14.81 -2.40 18.20
N GLY A 107 -15.48 -3.55 18.31
CA GLY A 107 -14.93 -4.78 18.85
C GLY A 107 -14.02 -5.56 17.90
N VAL A 108 -13.63 -6.73 18.39
CA VAL A 108 -12.95 -7.76 17.59
C VAL A 108 -13.92 -8.91 17.42
N ASP A 109 -14.06 -9.41 16.20
CA ASP A 109 -14.70 -10.70 15.93
C ASP A 109 -13.61 -11.78 16.04
N ASP A 110 -13.65 -12.54 17.15
CA ASP A 110 -12.65 -13.56 17.43
C ASP A 110 -12.74 -14.76 16.49
N GLN A 111 -13.91 -15.01 15.88
CA GLN A 111 -14.09 -16.12 14.94
C GLN A 111 -13.44 -15.83 13.59
N GLU A 112 -13.61 -14.60 13.10
CA GLU A 112 -13.05 -14.14 11.84
C GLU A 112 -11.66 -13.51 12.02
N ASN A 113 -11.16 -13.40 13.24
CA ASN A 113 -9.96 -12.64 13.58
C ASN A 113 -9.99 -11.21 13.00
N TRP A 114 -11.19 -10.60 13.05
CA TRP A 114 -11.50 -9.33 12.43
C TRP A 114 -11.57 -8.20 13.45
N HIS A 115 -10.70 -7.22 13.31
CA HIS A 115 -10.66 -6.05 14.18
C HIS A 115 -11.38 -4.87 13.53
N GLU A 116 -12.69 -4.73 13.81
CA GLU A 116 -13.56 -3.71 13.21
C GLU A 116 -12.99 -2.29 13.40
N GLY A 117 -12.48 -1.96 14.58
CA GLY A 117 -11.92 -0.63 14.87
C GLY A 117 -10.74 -0.28 13.97
N LYS A 118 -9.81 -1.23 13.72
CA LYS A 118 -8.66 -1.02 12.82
C LYS A 118 -9.10 -0.88 11.37
N GLU A 119 -10.07 -1.69 10.94
CA GLU A 119 -10.59 -1.59 9.58
C GLU A 119 -11.30 -0.27 9.34
N ASN A 120 -12.10 0.19 10.29
CA ASN A 120 -12.73 1.50 10.23
C ASN A 120 -11.70 2.62 10.07
N ILE A 121 -10.55 2.54 10.77
CA ILE A 121 -9.44 3.49 10.62
C ILE A 121 -8.86 3.41 9.20
N ARG A 122 -8.55 2.20 8.70
CA ARG A 122 -8.01 2.01 7.33
C ARG A 122 -8.91 2.63 6.28
N VAL A 123 -10.20 2.30 6.32
CA VAL A 123 -11.19 2.80 5.35
C VAL A 123 -11.35 4.31 5.45
N ALA A 124 -11.46 4.87 6.65
CA ALA A 124 -11.65 6.30 6.87
C ALA A 124 -10.43 7.10 6.39
N VAL A 125 -9.23 6.69 6.79
CA VAL A 125 -7.98 7.36 6.39
C VAL A 125 -7.76 7.25 4.88
N ALA A 126 -8.01 6.08 4.28
CA ALA A 126 -7.93 5.91 2.83
C ALA A 126 -8.88 6.89 2.10
N ALA A 127 -10.11 7.03 2.57
CA ALA A 127 -11.08 7.97 1.99
C ALA A 127 -10.60 9.42 2.13
N GLY A 128 -10.07 9.80 3.30
CA GLY A 128 -9.52 11.14 3.54
C GLY A 128 -8.32 11.46 2.66
N CYS A 129 -7.38 10.53 2.53
CA CYS A 129 -6.20 10.69 1.69
C CYS A 129 -6.57 10.82 0.20
N ARG A 130 -7.57 10.08 -0.29
CA ARG A 130 -8.09 10.23 -1.66
C ARG A 130 -8.68 11.62 -1.90
N GLN A 131 -9.41 12.19 -0.94
CA GLN A 131 -9.89 13.57 -1.06
C GLN A 131 -8.75 14.57 -1.21
N VAL A 132 -7.66 14.41 -0.47
CA VAL A 132 -6.46 15.24 -0.60
C VAL A 132 -5.79 15.03 -1.96
N GLN A 133 -5.77 13.79 -2.48
CA GLN A 133 -5.22 13.47 -3.80
C GLN A 133 -6.02 14.13 -4.93
N ASP A 134 -7.35 14.12 -4.85
CA ASP A 134 -8.22 14.74 -5.84
C ASP A 134 -8.10 16.28 -5.86
N LEU A 135 -7.59 16.88 -4.79
CA LEU A 135 -7.24 18.30 -4.70
C LEU A 135 -5.84 18.64 -5.23
N GLU A 136 -5.11 17.64 -5.76
CA GLU A 136 -3.74 17.75 -6.27
C GLU A 136 -2.73 18.30 -5.24
N ILE A 137 -2.96 18.04 -3.96
CA ILE A 137 -2.08 18.43 -2.85
C ILE A 137 -0.95 17.41 -2.73
N SER A 138 0.31 17.86 -2.62
CA SER A 138 1.49 17.00 -2.68
C SER A 138 1.90 16.35 -1.36
N SER A 139 1.36 16.80 -0.23
CA SER A 139 1.69 16.28 1.11
C SER A 139 0.44 16.21 1.98
N VAL A 140 0.30 15.14 2.75
CA VAL A 140 -0.79 14.97 3.71
C VAL A 140 -0.24 14.52 5.06
N GLU A 141 -0.69 15.19 6.10
CA GLU A 141 -0.51 14.75 7.48
C GLU A 141 -1.76 13.98 7.92
N VAL A 142 -1.56 12.86 8.60
CA VAL A 142 -2.62 11.91 8.94
C VAL A 142 -2.65 11.68 10.44
N ASP A 143 -3.80 11.91 11.03
CA ASP A 143 -4.13 11.56 12.40
C ASP A 143 -3.94 10.04 12.61
N PRO A 144 -3.23 9.58 13.66
CA PRO A 144 -3.11 8.17 13.98
C PRO A 144 -4.46 7.49 14.29
N CYS A 145 -5.51 8.25 14.57
CA CYS A 145 -6.86 7.76 14.84
C CYS A 145 -6.96 6.69 15.95
N GLY A 146 -5.97 6.65 16.85
CA GLY A 146 -5.86 5.66 17.92
C GLY A 146 -5.08 4.39 17.54
N ASP A 147 -4.78 4.16 16.26
CA ASP A 147 -3.89 3.10 15.79
C ASP A 147 -3.07 3.59 14.59
N ALA A 148 -1.82 3.98 14.85
CA ALA A 148 -0.95 4.57 13.84
C ALA A 148 -0.59 3.57 12.72
N GLN A 149 -0.54 2.26 13.00
CA GLN A 149 -0.32 1.24 11.98
C GLN A 149 -1.49 1.17 11.01
N ALA A 150 -2.73 1.06 11.52
CA ALA A 150 -3.93 1.02 10.68
C ALA A 150 -4.10 2.32 9.87
N ALA A 151 -3.78 3.48 10.47
CA ALA A 151 -3.80 4.76 9.77
C ALA A 151 -2.79 4.82 8.62
N ALA A 152 -1.55 4.35 8.84
CA ALA A 152 -0.53 4.26 7.80
C ALA A 152 -0.94 3.32 6.67
N GLU A 153 -1.48 2.14 7.00
CA GLU A 153 -2.01 1.19 6.02
C GLU A 153 -3.11 1.85 5.18
N GLY A 154 -4.08 2.51 5.81
CA GLY A 154 -5.14 3.23 5.11
C GLY A 154 -4.61 4.32 4.18
N ALA A 155 -3.65 5.13 4.64
CA ALA A 155 -3.05 6.19 3.84
C ALA A 155 -2.33 5.64 2.59
N VAL A 156 -1.43 4.66 2.77
CA VAL A 156 -0.61 4.10 1.68
C VAL A 156 -1.47 3.33 0.68
N LEU A 157 -2.43 2.53 1.15
CA LEU A 157 -3.34 1.77 0.29
C LEU A 157 -4.32 2.69 -0.44
N GLY A 158 -4.80 3.74 0.23
CA GLY A 158 -5.73 4.71 -0.33
C GLY A 158 -5.12 5.56 -1.45
N LEU A 159 -3.85 5.93 -1.31
CA LEU A 159 -3.13 6.76 -2.28
C LEU A 159 -2.55 5.98 -3.47
N TYR A 160 -2.64 4.64 -3.44
CA TYR A 160 -2.12 3.81 -4.53
C TYR A 160 -2.92 4.00 -5.83
N GLU A 161 -2.20 4.20 -6.91
CA GLU A 161 -2.71 4.25 -8.28
C GLU A 161 -1.79 3.43 -9.19
N TYR A 162 -2.35 2.57 -10.03
CA TYR A 162 -1.61 1.98 -11.14
C TYR A 162 -1.72 2.89 -12.36
N ASP A 163 -0.74 3.77 -12.53
CA ASP A 163 -0.71 4.76 -13.60
C ASP A 163 0.59 4.72 -14.42
N ASN A 164 1.36 3.62 -14.32
CA ASN A 164 2.65 3.47 -14.98
C ASN A 164 2.58 3.68 -16.48
N LEU A 165 1.48 3.27 -17.11
CA LEU A 165 1.24 3.37 -18.55
C LEU A 165 0.39 4.58 -18.96
N LYS A 166 -0.08 5.40 -18.00
CA LYS A 166 -0.86 6.61 -18.30
C LYS A 166 0.06 7.76 -18.69
N GLN A 167 -0.34 8.53 -19.68
CA GLN A 167 0.37 9.76 -20.05
C GLN A 167 0.29 10.82 -18.95
N LYS A 168 -0.91 11.01 -18.36
CA LYS A 168 -1.13 11.89 -17.22
C LYS A 168 -1.21 11.03 -15.95
N LYS A 169 -0.19 11.15 -15.11
CA LYS A 169 -0.14 10.49 -13.79
C LYS A 169 -0.78 11.37 -12.74
N LYS A 170 -1.37 10.75 -11.71
CA LYS A 170 -1.80 11.48 -10.52
C LYS A 170 -0.59 12.06 -9.76
N VAL A 171 -0.82 13.14 -9.03
CA VAL A 171 0.21 13.74 -8.16
C VAL A 171 0.61 12.74 -7.10
N ALA A 172 1.91 12.45 -7.00
CA ALA A 172 2.44 11.62 -5.93
C ALA A 172 2.36 12.38 -4.60
N ILE A 173 1.67 11.78 -3.63
CA ILE A 173 1.45 12.37 -2.31
C ILE A 173 2.37 11.71 -1.28
N SER A 174 3.02 12.54 -0.48
CA SER A 174 3.75 12.09 0.71
C SER A 174 2.83 12.11 1.92
N ALA A 175 2.46 10.94 2.43
CA ALA A 175 1.73 10.81 3.69
C ALA A 175 2.68 10.74 4.88
N LYS A 176 2.35 11.49 5.96
CA LYS A 176 3.12 11.54 7.20
C LYS A 176 2.19 11.44 8.39
N LEU A 177 2.70 10.88 9.49
CA LEU A 177 2.00 10.89 10.76
C LEU A 177 1.87 12.33 11.28
N HIS A 178 0.66 12.72 11.69
CA HIS A 178 0.38 14.01 12.32
C HIS A 178 0.60 13.96 13.84
N GLY A 179 1.29 14.95 14.38
CA GLY A 179 1.49 15.09 15.83
C GLY A 179 2.41 14.04 16.46
N SER A 180 2.23 13.79 17.75
CA SER A 180 3.00 12.84 18.56
C SER A 180 2.32 11.46 18.57
N GLY A 181 2.44 10.71 17.50
CA GLY A 181 1.96 9.32 17.44
C GLY A 181 3.09 8.29 17.54
N ASP A 182 2.73 7.02 17.58
CA ASP A 182 3.67 5.90 17.52
C ASP A 182 4.28 5.80 16.10
N LEU A 183 5.46 6.39 15.93
CA LEU A 183 6.17 6.41 14.65
C LEU A 183 6.60 5.00 14.22
N GLU A 184 6.93 4.11 15.15
CA GLU A 184 7.32 2.73 14.84
C GLU A 184 6.12 1.94 14.31
N ALA A 185 4.96 2.07 14.94
CA ALA A 185 3.72 1.47 14.45
C ALA A 185 3.34 2.04 13.06
N TRP A 186 3.49 3.35 12.85
CA TRP A 186 3.29 3.98 11.54
C TRP A 186 4.21 3.37 10.48
N GLN A 187 5.49 3.22 10.76
CA GLN A 187 6.45 2.62 9.82
C GLN A 187 6.12 1.16 9.52
N ARG A 188 5.69 0.38 10.52
CA ARG A 188 5.18 -0.99 10.29
C ARG A 188 4.01 -0.99 9.35
N GLY A 189 3.02 -0.11 9.54
CA GLY A 189 1.87 0.02 8.65
C GLY A 189 2.27 0.37 7.20
N VAL A 190 3.22 1.28 7.03
CA VAL A 190 3.78 1.59 5.70
C VAL A 190 4.39 0.36 5.03
N LEU A 191 5.13 -0.47 5.77
CA LEU A 191 5.74 -1.70 5.22
C LEU A 191 4.68 -2.75 4.84
N PHE A 192 3.66 -2.96 5.68
CA PHE A 192 2.54 -3.86 5.35
C PHE A 192 1.79 -3.41 4.10
N ALA A 193 1.43 -2.14 4.03
CA ALA A 193 0.72 -1.57 2.89
C ALA A 193 1.57 -1.58 1.60
N SER A 194 2.89 -1.35 1.73
CA SER A 194 3.80 -1.42 0.58
C SER A 194 3.88 -2.83 -0.02
N GLY A 195 3.81 -3.87 0.81
CA GLY A 195 3.72 -5.26 0.35
C GLY A 195 2.42 -5.50 -0.42
N GLN A 196 1.29 -5.08 0.12
CA GLN A 196 0.00 -5.19 -0.57
C GLN A 196 0.00 -4.42 -1.90
N ASN A 197 0.60 -3.22 -1.94
CA ASN A 197 0.71 -2.45 -3.17
C ASN A 197 1.66 -3.10 -4.19
N LEU A 198 2.71 -3.80 -3.75
CA LEU A 198 3.54 -4.61 -4.65
C LEU A 198 2.72 -5.72 -5.31
N ALA A 199 1.91 -6.46 -4.54
CA ALA A 199 1.00 -7.47 -5.10
C ALA A 199 0.03 -6.86 -6.11
N ARG A 200 -0.60 -5.72 -5.78
CA ARG A 200 -1.51 -4.99 -6.68
C ARG A 200 -0.81 -4.56 -7.96
N GLN A 201 0.40 -4.03 -7.86
CA GLN A 201 1.20 -3.62 -9.02
C GLN A 201 1.50 -4.79 -9.96
N LEU A 202 1.87 -5.95 -9.42
CA LEU A 202 2.13 -7.15 -10.20
C LEU A 202 0.87 -7.61 -10.93
N MET A 203 -0.27 -7.65 -10.23
CA MET A 203 -1.57 -8.09 -10.77
C MET A 203 -2.17 -7.11 -11.80
N GLU A 204 -1.93 -5.81 -11.66
CA GLU A 204 -2.45 -4.78 -12.58
C GLU A 204 -1.60 -4.62 -13.84
N SER A 205 -0.36 -5.10 -13.82
CA SER A 205 0.54 -5.01 -14.98
C SER A 205 0.01 -5.85 -16.14
N PRO A 206 -0.04 -5.31 -17.37
CA PRO A 206 -0.44 -6.09 -18.55
C PRO A 206 0.45 -7.31 -18.77
N ALA A 207 -0.11 -8.37 -19.33
CA ALA A 207 0.57 -9.65 -19.52
C ALA A 207 1.85 -9.56 -20.37
N ASN A 208 1.91 -8.64 -21.33
CA ASN A 208 3.11 -8.39 -22.14
C ASN A 208 4.25 -7.74 -21.34
N GLU A 209 3.93 -7.04 -20.24
CA GLU A 209 4.91 -6.45 -19.32
C GLU A 209 5.19 -7.39 -18.12
N MET A 210 4.29 -8.31 -17.83
CA MET A 210 4.38 -9.22 -16.68
C MET A 210 4.45 -10.68 -17.15
N THR A 211 5.50 -10.99 -17.93
CA THR A 211 5.82 -12.37 -18.33
C THR A 211 6.39 -13.16 -17.15
N PRO A 212 6.45 -14.51 -17.21
CA PRO A 212 7.04 -15.31 -16.12
C PRO A 212 8.46 -14.88 -15.75
N THR A 213 9.30 -14.57 -16.73
CA THR A 213 10.67 -14.09 -16.53
C THR A 213 10.70 -12.73 -15.85
N LYS A 214 9.87 -11.78 -16.30
CA LYS A 214 9.79 -10.44 -15.70
C LYS A 214 9.28 -10.46 -14.27
N PHE A 215 8.28 -11.30 -14.00
CA PHE A 215 7.79 -11.50 -12.64
C PHE A 215 8.92 -11.96 -11.71
N ALA A 216 9.67 -12.99 -12.11
CA ALA A 216 10.77 -13.53 -11.33
C ALA A 216 11.87 -12.48 -11.08
N GLU A 217 12.28 -11.71 -12.12
CA GLU A 217 13.27 -10.63 -12.01
C GLU A 217 12.84 -9.54 -11.01
N ILE A 218 11.56 -9.11 -11.06
CA ILE A 218 11.03 -8.09 -10.16
C ILE A 218 11.05 -8.59 -8.72
N ILE A 219 10.65 -9.83 -8.49
CA ILE A 219 10.63 -10.41 -7.15
C ILE A 219 12.04 -10.59 -6.60
N GLU A 220 12.94 -11.13 -7.39
CA GLU A 220 14.36 -11.28 -7.00
C GLU A 220 14.96 -9.93 -6.58
N LYS A 221 14.73 -8.87 -7.37
CA LYS A 221 15.21 -7.51 -7.06
C LYS A 221 14.65 -6.99 -5.75
N ASN A 222 13.32 -7.18 -5.51
CA ASN A 222 12.67 -6.73 -4.28
C ASN A 222 13.20 -7.48 -3.05
N LEU A 223 13.36 -8.79 -3.15
CA LEU A 223 13.88 -9.62 -2.06
C LEU A 223 15.34 -9.31 -1.73
N LYS A 224 16.20 -9.20 -2.72
CA LYS A 224 17.62 -8.81 -2.54
C LYS A 224 17.76 -7.43 -1.88
N SER A 225 16.82 -6.51 -2.15
CA SER A 225 16.79 -5.20 -1.50
C SER A 225 16.18 -5.24 -0.09
N ALA A 226 15.35 -6.22 0.22
CA ALA A 226 14.67 -6.33 1.50
C ALA A 226 15.56 -6.88 2.61
N SER A 227 16.33 -7.95 2.33
CA SER A 227 17.17 -8.59 3.34
C SER A 227 18.23 -9.48 2.69
N SER A 228 19.42 -9.55 3.31
CA SER A 228 20.46 -10.53 2.95
C SER A 228 20.12 -11.98 3.39
N LYS A 229 19.04 -12.15 4.17
CA LYS A 229 18.54 -13.47 4.61
C LYS A 229 17.61 -14.13 3.59
N THR A 230 17.49 -13.57 2.39
CA THR A 230 16.68 -14.13 1.30
C THR A 230 17.55 -14.80 0.26
N GLU A 231 17.11 -15.97 -0.20
CA GLU A 231 17.69 -16.72 -1.31
C GLU A 231 16.60 -16.95 -2.37
N VAL A 232 16.91 -16.70 -3.63
CA VAL A 232 15.94 -16.79 -4.73
C VAL A 232 16.51 -17.66 -5.82
N HIS A 233 15.77 -18.71 -6.21
CA HIS A 233 16.10 -19.61 -7.29
C HIS A 233 15.11 -19.44 -8.44
N ILE A 234 15.57 -18.92 -9.55
CA ILE A 234 14.79 -18.81 -10.80
C ILE A 234 15.11 -20.04 -11.63
N ARG A 235 14.23 -21.05 -11.58
CA ARG A 235 14.42 -22.34 -12.25
C ARG A 235 13.89 -22.27 -13.69
N PRO A 236 14.75 -22.50 -14.70
CA PRO A 236 14.34 -22.45 -16.10
C PRO A 236 13.54 -23.69 -16.52
N LYS A 237 12.96 -23.64 -17.73
CA LYS A 237 12.20 -24.73 -18.32
C LYS A 237 12.94 -26.08 -18.29
N SER A 238 14.25 -26.09 -18.58
CA SER A 238 15.08 -27.32 -18.56
C SER A 238 15.09 -27.99 -17.19
N TRP A 239 15.20 -27.19 -16.11
CA TRP A 239 15.09 -27.73 -14.75
C TRP A 239 13.71 -28.33 -14.46
N ILE A 240 12.64 -27.66 -14.92
CA ILE A 240 11.25 -28.13 -14.75
C ILE A 240 11.05 -29.48 -15.50
N GLU A 241 11.67 -29.61 -16.68
CA GLU A 241 11.68 -30.85 -17.47
C GLU A 241 12.47 -31.97 -16.76
N GLU A 242 13.64 -31.67 -16.19
CA GLU A 242 14.44 -32.61 -15.40
C GLU A 242 13.71 -33.10 -14.14
N GLN A 243 12.83 -32.27 -13.55
CA GLN A 243 11.99 -32.65 -12.40
C GLN A 243 10.72 -33.38 -12.82
N GLU A 244 10.50 -33.66 -14.11
CA GLU A 244 9.34 -34.34 -14.66
C GLU A 244 7.99 -33.68 -14.29
N MET A 245 7.98 -32.35 -14.15
CA MET A 245 6.79 -31.56 -13.77
C MET A 245 5.83 -31.41 -14.94
N GLY A 246 5.28 -32.52 -15.44
CA GLY A 246 4.47 -32.59 -16.66
C GLY A 246 3.22 -31.74 -16.62
N SER A 247 2.51 -31.69 -15.48
CA SER A 247 1.32 -30.83 -15.31
C SER A 247 1.66 -29.35 -15.40
N PHE A 248 2.77 -28.92 -14.81
CA PHE A 248 3.27 -27.55 -14.88
C PHE A 248 3.59 -27.18 -16.35
N LEU A 249 4.36 -28.03 -17.04
CA LEU A 249 4.72 -27.82 -18.44
C LEU A 249 3.51 -27.81 -19.38
N SER A 250 2.47 -28.58 -19.08
CA SER A 250 1.28 -28.67 -19.92
C SER A 250 0.54 -27.32 -20.01
N VAL A 251 0.53 -26.54 -18.94
CA VAL A 251 -0.07 -25.20 -18.89
C VAL A 251 0.72 -24.20 -19.73
N ALA A 252 2.04 -24.28 -19.71
CA ALA A 252 2.93 -23.37 -20.43
C ALA A 252 3.06 -23.68 -21.93
N LYS A 253 2.59 -24.87 -22.39
CA LYS A 253 2.84 -25.38 -23.73
C LYS A 253 2.29 -24.50 -24.86
N GLY A 254 1.26 -23.71 -24.60
CA GLY A 254 0.63 -22.82 -25.57
C GLY A 254 1.24 -21.40 -25.62
N SER A 255 2.29 -21.12 -24.86
CA SER A 255 2.93 -19.80 -24.79
C SER A 255 4.31 -19.82 -25.44
N ASP A 256 4.67 -18.70 -26.10
CA ASP A 256 6.04 -18.45 -26.57
C ASP A 256 6.96 -18.02 -25.41
N GLU A 257 6.40 -17.50 -24.33
CA GLU A 257 7.16 -17.11 -23.14
C GLU A 257 7.57 -18.38 -22.35
N PRO A 258 8.86 -18.52 -21.98
CA PRO A 258 9.32 -19.68 -21.24
C PRO A 258 8.71 -19.72 -19.83
N PRO A 259 8.28 -20.90 -19.37
CA PRO A 259 7.85 -21.05 -17.98
C PRO A 259 9.04 -20.91 -17.04
N VAL A 260 8.77 -20.40 -15.86
CA VAL A 260 9.73 -20.26 -14.77
C VAL A 260 9.12 -20.90 -13.51
N PHE A 261 9.87 -21.76 -12.83
CA PHE A 261 9.56 -22.16 -11.47
C PHE A 261 10.38 -21.31 -10.53
N LEU A 262 9.74 -20.52 -9.70
CA LEU A 262 10.39 -19.62 -8.76
C LEU A 262 10.29 -20.17 -7.35
N GLU A 263 11.44 -20.26 -6.69
CA GLU A 263 11.58 -20.76 -5.33
C GLU A 263 12.28 -19.70 -4.48
N ILE A 264 11.68 -19.31 -3.36
CA ILE A 264 12.21 -18.31 -2.44
C ILE A 264 12.39 -18.94 -1.06
N HIS A 265 13.54 -18.68 -0.46
CA HIS A 265 13.80 -18.97 0.94
C HIS A 265 14.05 -17.67 1.71
N TYR A 266 13.36 -17.45 2.81
CA TYR A 266 13.65 -16.43 3.80
C TYR A 266 14.02 -17.12 5.12
N ARG A 267 15.24 -16.90 5.60
CA ARG A 267 15.81 -17.49 6.81
C ARG A 267 15.84 -16.45 7.93
N GLY A 268 14.65 -16.10 8.45
CA GLY A 268 14.50 -15.06 9.48
C GLY A 268 14.70 -15.57 10.90
N SER A 269 14.40 -16.86 11.15
CA SER A 269 14.53 -17.44 12.48
C SER A 269 15.98 -17.38 13.00
N PRO A 270 16.17 -17.07 14.29
CA PRO A 270 17.46 -17.19 14.95
C PRO A 270 17.93 -18.66 15.09
N ASN A 271 17.01 -19.63 15.02
CA ASN A 271 17.30 -21.05 15.07
C ASN A 271 17.18 -21.66 13.66
N ALA A 272 18.29 -22.08 13.09
CA ALA A 272 18.35 -22.64 11.75
C ALA A 272 17.56 -23.96 11.58
N SER A 273 17.25 -24.66 12.68
CA SER A 273 16.47 -25.92 12.67
C SER A 273 14.95 -25.70 12.70
N ASP A 274 14.49 -24.47 12.86
CA ASP A 274 13.05 -24.20 12.84
C ASP A 274 12.46 -24.51 11.46
N ALA A 275 11.40 -25.31 11.45
CA ALA A 275 10.71 -25.67 10.23
C ALA A 275 10.13 -24.42 9.55
N PRO A 276 10.30 -24.28 8.22
CA PRO A 276 9.72 -23.16 7.48
C PRO A 276 8.21 -23.32 7.31
N LEU A 277 7.50 -22.19 7.22
CA LEU A 277 6.18 -22.16 6.64
C LEU A 277 6.33 -22.14 5.12
N VAL A 278 5.64 -23.04 4.43
CA VAL A 278 5.69 -23.16 2.98
C VAL A 278 4.41 -22.60 2.39
N PHE A 279 4.57 -21.71 1.40
CA PHE A 279 3.46 -21.12 0.65
C PHE A 279 3.60 -21.50 -0.81
N VAL A 280 2.51 -22.01 -1.39
CA VAL A 280 2.41 -22.32 -2.82
C VAL A 280 1.35 -21.44 -3.43
N GLY A 281 1.65 -20.74 -4.52
CA GLY A 281 0.75 -19.79 -5.15
C GLY A 281 0.56 -20.02 -6.63
N LYS A 282 -0.67 -19.81 -7.13
CA LYS A 282 -0.96 -19.83 -8.55
C LYS A 282 -0.26 -18.65 -9.24
N GLY A 283 0.54 -18.93 -10.27
CA GLY A 283 1.37 -17.95 -10.97
C GLY A 283 1.12 -17.90 -12.49
N ILE A 284 -0.12 -18.07 -12.95
CA ILE A 284 -0.45 -17.97 -14.37
C ILE A 284 -0.49 -16.50 -14.78
N THR A 285 0.52 -16.03 -15.50
CA THR A 285 0.67 -14.62 -15.85
C THR A 285 -0.42 -14.08 -16.79
N PHE A 286 -1.05 -14.96 -17.57
CA PHE A 286 -2.28 -14.68 -18.31
C PHE A 286 -3.01 -15.97 -18.65
N ASP A 287 -4.28 -16.10 -18.28
CA ASP A 287 -5.10 -17.27 -18.59
C ASP A 287 -6.12 -16.98 -19.70
N SER A 288 -5.78 -17.36 -20.92
CA SER A 288 -6.70 -17.28 -22.08
C SER A 288 -7.69 -18.43 -22.16
N GLY A 289 -7.52 -19.49 -21.35
CA GLY A 289 -8.30 -20.73 -21.40
C GLY A 289 -7.70 -21.81 -22.32
N GLY A 290 -6.75 -21.48 -23.17
CA GLY A 290 -6.12 -22.43 -24.10
C GLY A 290 -7.06 -22.88 -25.22
N ILE A 291 -7.14 -24.21 -25.51
CA ILE A 291 -8.03 -24.75 -26.53
C ILE A 291 -9.49 -24.42 -26.24
N SER A 292 -9.92 -24.47 -24.98
CA SER A 292 -11.20 -23.95 -24.52
C SER A 292 -11.06 -22.48 -24.19
N ILE A 293 -10.96 -21.67 -25.24
CA ILE A 293 -10.70 -20.21 -25.10
C ILE A 293 -11.83 -19.53 -24.33
N LYS A 294 -11.47 -18.65 -23.40
CA LYS A 294 -12.43 -17.84 -22.66
C LYS A 294 -13.13 -16.82 -23.58
N PRO A 295 -14.37 -16.40 -23.25
CA PRO A 295 -15.00 -15.26 -23.92
C PRO A 295 -14.10 -14.01 -23.86
N SER A 296 -14.10 -13.20 -24.92
CA SER A 296 -13.30 -11.96 -24.99
C SER A 296 -13.71 -10.92 -23.94
N ALA A 297 -14.98 -10.92 -23.52
CA ALA A 297 -15.48 -10.02 -22.50
C ALA A 297 -14.77 -10.26 -21.14
N ASN A 298 -14.10 -9.24 -20.64
CA ASN A 298 -13.33 -9.27 -19.39
C ASN A 298 -12.15 -10.27 -19.36
N MET A 299 -11.71 -10.79 -20.50
CA MET A 299 -10.54 -11.69 -20.52
C MET A 299 -9.26 -10.95 -20.10
N ASP A 300 -9.18 -9.64 -20.34
CA ASP A 300 -8.07 -8.78 -19.89
C ASP A 300 -7.85 -8.84 -18.37
N LEU A 301 -8.89 -9.12 -17.57
CA LEU A 301 -8.78 -9.31 -16.12
C LEU A 301 -7.96 -10.55 -15.75
N MET A 302 -7.77 -11.49 -16.69
CA MET A 302 -6.93 -12.68 -16.48
C MET A 302 -5.42 -12.36 -16.38
N ARG A 303 -5.02 -11.10 -16.55
CA ARG A 303 -3.68 -10.62 -16.16
C ARG A 303 -3.42 -10.80 -14.66
N ALA A 304 -4.47 -10.84 -13.85
CA ALA A 304 -4.41 -11.05 -12.41
C ALA A 304 -4.45 -12.53 -11.99
N ASP A 305 -4.42 -13.49 -12.93
CA ASP A 305 -4.51 -14.92 -12.63
C ASP A 305 -3.24 -15.47 -11.94
N MET A 306 -2.24 -14.63 -11.77
CA MET A 306 -1.05 -14.85 -10.97
C MET A 306 -1.14 -14.22 -9.55
N GLY A 307 -2.34 -13.86 -9.11
CA GLY A 307 -2.55 -13.16 -7.84
C GLY A 307 -2.12 -13.94 -6.61
N GLY A 308 -2.19 -15.29 -6.65
CA GLY A 308 -1.66 -16.17 -5.59
C GLY A 308 -0.15 -15.99 -5.42
N ALA A 309 0.61 -16.08 -6.52
CA ALA A 309 2.05 -15.87 -6.53
C ALA A 309 2.39 -14.44 -6.09
N ALA A 310 1.72 -13.42 -6.64
CA ALA A 310 1.95 -12.03 -6.28
C ALA A 310 1.76 -11.77 -4.78
N THR A 311 0.73 -12.36 -4.17
CA THR A 311 0.44 -12.23 -2.74
C THR A 311 1.54 -12.88 -1.89
N ILE A 312 1.94 -14.11 -2.22
CA ILE A 312 2.97 -14.85 -1.49
C ILE A 312 4.32 -14.12 -1.56
N CYS A 313 4.74 -13.74 -2.77
CA CYS A 313 6.00 -13.02 -2.93
C CYS A 313 6.03 -11.71 -2.14
N SER A 314 4.95 -10.95 -2.22
CA SER A 314 4.84 -9.68 -1.53
C SER A 314 4.78 -9.83 -0.02
N ALA A 315 4.16 -10.91 0.48
CA ALA A 315 4.18 -11.27 1.90
C ALA A 315 5.60 -11.60 2.39
N ILE A 316 6.37 -12.40 1.61
CA ILE A 316 7.76 -12.73 1.95
C ILE A 316 8.65 -11.48 1.89
N VAL A 317 8.47 -10.60 0.91
CA VAL A 317 9.17 -9.29 0.86
C VAL A 317 8.87 -8.46 2.10
N SER A 318 7.61 -8.42 2.54
CA SER A 318 7.20 -7.70 3.75
C SER A 318 7.80 -8.33 5.02
N ALA A 319 7.77 -9.65 5.15
CA ALA A 319 8.37 -10.38 6.25
C ALA A 319 9.88 -10.11 6.35
N ALA A 320 10.57 -10.11 5.21
CA ALA A 320 12.00 -9.83 5.13
C ALA A 320 12.33 -8.38 5.53
N LYS A 321 11.55 -7.39 5.08
CA LYS A 321 11.70 -5.97 5.46
C LYS A 321 11.41 -5.74 6.94
N LEU A 322 10.43 -6.44 7.49
CA LEU A 322 10.07 -6.40 8.91
C LEU A 322 11.03 -7.20 9.78
N SER A 323 11.97 -7.94 9.18
CA SER A 323 12.89 -8.83 9.88
C SER A 323 12.20 -9.83 10.80
N LEU A 324 11.07 -10.41 10.33
CA LEU A 324 10.31 -11.36 11.14
C LEU A 324 11.16 -12.58 11.49
N PRO A 325 11.13 -13.07 12.77
CA PRO A 325 11.95 -14.17 13.23
C PRO A 325 11.37 -15.55 12.86
N ILE A 326 11.07 -15.76 11.57
CA ILE A 326 10.47 -16.98 11.01
C ILE A 326 11.19 -17.40 9.75
N ASN A 327 11.14 -18.69 9.41
CA ASN A 327 11.59 -19.19 8.14
C ASN A 327 10.40 -19.35 7.19
N LEU A 328 10.54 -18.89 5.95
CA LEU A 328 9.50 -18.99 4.92
C LEU A 328 10.08 -19.60 3.65
N ILE A 329 9.28 -20.42 2.99
CA ILE A 329 9.52 -20.88 1.62
C ILE A 329 8.31 -20.47 0.77
N GLY A 330 8.55 -19.92 -0.41
CA GLY A 330 7.53 -19.61 -1.41
C GLY A 330 7.83 -20.30 -2.71
N GLU A 331 6.81 -20.91 -3.33
CA GLU A 331 6.93 -21.66 -4.59
C GLU A 331 5.75 -21.37 -5.51
N TRP A 332 6.02 -21.23 -6.81
CA TRP A 332 5.01 -21.08 -7.86
C TRP A 332 5.58 -21.26 -9.27
#